data_89dfa2adad3c7dad4a518032fd4223ff
#
_entry.id   89dfa2adad3c7dad4a518032fd4223ff
#
_cell.length_a   1.000
_cell.length_b   1.000
_cell.length_c   1.000
_cell.angle_alpha   90.00
_cell.angle_beta   90.00
_cell.angle_gamma   90.00
#
_symmetry.space_group_name_H-M   'P 1'
#
loop_
_entity.id
_entity.type
_entity.pdbx_description
1 polymer ?
#
loop_
_entity_poly.entity_id
_entity_poly.type
_entity_poly.pdbx_seq_one_letter_code
_entity_poly.pdbx_strand_id
1 'polypeptide(L)'
;MRLTDYTDYSLRVMLYLAVHGEGLATIQEISDAYGISKNHLMKVVQRLGELGWVDTVRGRNGGLRLFPASLRLTVGEVVRATEADFALVGCFAADGDSRGCVIEPQCRLKGVLAAARDAFFAELDRHTLGELAAPASSLVSLLGIRPIAVVRAEPAAAGSAEPPSKAD
;
A
#
# COMPACT_ATOMS: atom_id res chain seq x y z
N MET A 1 12.64 2.33 -18.31
CA MET A 1 12.39 2.69 -16.91
C MET A 1 11.80 1.46 -16.25
N ARG A 2 12.31 1.06 -15.10
CA ARG A 2 11.82 -0.07 -14.28
C ARG A 2 11.80 0.41 -12.84
N LEU A 3 10.68 0.22 -12.14
CA LEU A 3 10.63 0.39 -10.69
C LEU A 3 11.49 -0.69 -10.02
N THR A 4 12.08 -0.37 -8.89
CA THR A 4 12.85 -1.34 -8.10
C THR A 4 11.94 -2.43 -7.54
N ASP A 5 12.50 -3.60 -7.26
CA ASP A 5 11.75 -4.68 -6.61
C ASP A 5 11.21 -4.23 -5.24
N TYR A 6 11.90 -3.28 -4.61
CA TYR A 6 11.47 -2.70 -3.35
C TYR A 6 10.15 -1.92 -3.49
N THR A 7 10.02 -1.08 -4.51
CA THR A 7 8.79 -0.33 -4.81
C THR A 7 7.67 -1.26 -5.26
N ASP A 8 7.96 -2.24 -6.14
CA ASP A 8 6.99 -3.25 -6.57
C ASP A 8 6.41 -4.01 -5.36
N TYR A 9 7.28 -4.48 -4.46
CA TYR A 9 6.85 -5.19 -3.25
C TYR A 9 6.09 -4.28 -2.28
N SER A 10 6.45 -3.00 -2.18
CA SER A 10 5.72 -2.04 -1.36
C SER A 10 4.28 -1.86 -1.86
N LEU A 11 4.09 -1.68 -3.16
CA LEU A 11 2.77 -1.58 -3.77
C LEU A 11 1.95 -2.86 -3.57
N ARG A 12 2.55 -4.04 -3.73
CA ARG A 12 1.88 -5.33 -3.52
C ARG A 12 1.46 -5.54 -2.06
N VAL A 13 2.32 -5.21 -1.09
CA VAL A 13 2.00 -5.29 0.34
C VAL A 13 0.82 -4.38 0.66
N MET A 14 0.86 -3.12 0.20
CA MET A 14 -0.20 -2.17 0.48
C MET A 14 -1.52 -2.58 -0.18
N LEU A 15 -1.49 -3.07 -1.42
CA LEU A 15 -2.67 -3.57 -2.11
C LEU A 15 -3.26 -4.82 -1.42
N TYR A 16 -2.40 -5.76 -0.98
CA TYR A 16 -2.83 -6.93 -0.22
C TYR A 16 -3.59 -6.52 1.05
N LEU A 17 -2.99 -5.61 1.84
CA LEU A 17 -3.59 -5.13 3.08
C LEU A 17 -4.88 -4.31 2.84
N ALA A 18 -4.93 -3.54 1.76
CA ALA A 18 -6.15 -2.81 1.37
C ALA A 18 -7.31 -3.76 1.06
N VAL A 19 -7.04 -4.86 0.33
CA VAL A 19 -8.02 -5.89 -0.01
C VAL A 19 -8.38 -6.76 1.20
N HIS A 20 -7.42 -7.02 2.12
CA HIS A 20 -7.63 -7.79 3.34
C HIS A 20 -8.58 -7.08 4.32
N GLY A 21 -8.63 -5.75 4.29
CA GLY A 21 -9.53 -4.94 5.10
C GLY A 21 -9.06 -4.77 6.54
N GLU A 22 -10.01 -4.80 7.49
CA GLU A 22 -9.75 -4.49 8.91
C GLU A 22 -9.00 -5.60 9.67
N GLY A 23 -8.85 -6.78 9.08
CA GLY A 23 -8.14 -7.90 9.69
C GLY A 23 -6.63 -7.68 9.79
N LEU A 24 -5.96 -8.53 10.56
CA LEU A 24 -4.50 -8.59 10.62
C LEU A 24 -4.00 -9.67 9.66
N ALA A 25 -3.19 -9.29 8.69
CA ALA A 25 -2.48 -10.22 7.81
C ALA A 25 -1.06 -10.49 8.33
N THR A 26 -0.57 -11.68 8.17
CA THR A 26 0.82 -12.01 8.51
C THR A 26 1.76 -11.81 7.31
N ILE A 27 3.04 -11.58 7.57
CA ILE A 27 4.06 -11.56 6.51
C ILE A 27 4.09 -12.88 5.75
N GLN A 28 3.76 -14.00 6.42
CA GLN A 28 3.70 -15.32 5.78
C GLN A 28 2.61 -15.37 4.72
N GLU A 29 1.40 -14.92 5.04
CA GLU A 29 0.28 -14.90 4.08
C GLU A 29 0.61 -14.07 2.85
N ILE A 30 1.22 -12.89 3.03
CA ILE A 30 1.64 -12.03 1.91
C ILE A 30 2.76 -12.72 1.10
N SER A 31 3.72 -13.36 1.78
CA SER A 31 4.80 -14.12 1.16
C SER A 31 4.25 -15.24 0.26
N ASP A 32 3.30 -16.00 0.77
CA ASP A 32 2.70 -17.13 0.07
C ASP A 32 1.84 -16.66 -1.11
N ALA A 33 1.06 -15.58 -0.93
CA ALA A 33 0.20 -15.04 -1.97
C ALA A 33 0.98 -14.53 -3.19
N TYR A 34 2.14 -13.92 -2.99
CA TYR A 34 2.92 -13.32 -4.08
C TYR A 34 4.20 -14.08 -4.45
N GLY A 35 4.58 -15.13 -3.71
CA GLY A 35 5.84 -15.83 -3.91
C GLY A 35 7.08 -14.98 -3.60
N ILE A 36 6.97 -13.99 -2.71
CA ILE A 36 8.06 -13.08 -2.33
C ILE A 36 8.68 -13.55 -1.02
N SER A 37 10.01 -13.53 -0.92
CA SER A 37 10.69 -13.95 0.30
C SER A 37 10.32 -13.06 1.50
N LYS A 38 10.13 -13.67 2.68
CA LYS A 38 9.84 -12.95 3.93
C LYS A 38 10.90 -11.91 4.28
N ASN A 39 12.16 -12.18 3.99
CA ASN A 39 13.26 -11.25 4.28
C ASN A 39 13.14 -9.94 3.51
N HIS A 40 12.67 -9.99 2.26
CA HIS A 40 12.38 -8.79 1.48
C HIS A 40 11.15 -8.08 2.04
N LEU A 41 10.08 -8.83 2.33
CA LEU A 41 8.85 -8.25 2.88
C LEU A 41 9.07 -7.59 4.25
N MET A 42 9.91 -8.15 5.13
CA MET A 42 10.21 -7.53 6.43
C MET A 42 10.80 -6.12 6.27
N LYS A 43 11.73 -5.92 5.33
CA LYS A 43 12.32 -4.60 5.06
C LYS A 43 11.29 -3.62 4.51
N VAL A 44 10.44 -4.08 3.61
CA VAL A 44 9.34 -3.29 3.05
C VAL A 44 8.37 -2.87 4.14
N VAL A 45 7.87 -3.82 4.93
CA VAL A 45 6.90 -3.58 6.00
C VAL A 45 7.46 -2.63 7.05
N GLN A 46 8.75 -2.78 7.43
CA GLN A 46 9.40 -1.85 8.34
C GLN A 46 9.31 -0.42 7.81
N ARG A 47 9.68 -0.19 6.56
CA ARG A 47 9.62 1.15 5.95
C ARG A 47 8.21 1.69 5.84
N LEU A 48 7.24 0.86 5.45
CA LEU A 48 5.84 1.26 5.38
C LEU A 48 5.29 1.64 6.78
N GLY A 49 5.76 0.95 7.83
CA GLY A 49 5.47 1.29 9.22
C GLY A 49 6.09 2.64 9.64
N GLU A 50 7.36 2.91 9.27
CA GLU A 50 8.03 4.19 9.52
C GLU A 50 7.32 5.36 8.82
N LEU A 51 6.77 5.11 7.64
CA LEU A 51 5.96 6.10 6.90
C LEU A 51 4.55 6.30 7.49
N GLY A 52 4.16 5.48 8.48
CA GLY A 52 2.84 5.56 9.09
C GLY A 52 1.72 5.05 8.18
N TRP A 53 2.03 4.19 7.21
CA TRP A 53 1.03 3.63 6.28
C TRP A 53 0.53 2.26 6.69
N VAL A 54 1.36 1.49 7.39
CA VAL A 54 1.06 0.15 7.89
C VAL A 54 1.24 0.11 9.41
N ASP A 55 0.24 -0.42 10.11
CA ASP A 55 0.30 -0.73 11.53
C ASP A 55 0.82 -2.16 11.72
N THR A 56 1.74 -2.33 12.67
CA THR A 56 2.34 -3.62 13.00
C THR A 56 2.00 -4.00 14.44
N VAL A 57 1.10 -4.97 14.60
CA VAL A 57 0.70 -5.51 15.91
C VAL A 57 1.59 -6.68 16.28
N ARG A 58 2.30 -6.58 17.42
CA ARG A 58 3.21 -7.62 17.91
C ARG A 58 2.46 -8.67 18.73
N GLY A 59 3.02 -9.88 18.80
CA GLY A 59 2.52 -10.94 19.67
C GLY A 59 1.97 -12.15 18.91
N ARG A 60 1.44 -13.14 19.68
CA ARG A 60 0.99 -14.45 19.15
C ARG A 60 -0.14 -14.32 18.11
N ASN A 61 -1.00 -13.30 18.26
CA ASN A 61 -2.08 -12.99 17.33
C ASN A 61 -1.81 -11.66 16.61
N GLY A 62 -0.55 -11.31 16.45
CA GLY A 62 -0.12 -10.10 15.77
C GLY A 62 -0.15 -10.22 14.25
N GLY A 63 0.06 -9.10 13.59
CA GLY A 63 0.07 -9.02 12.13
C GLY A 63 0.17 -7.58 11.65
N LEU A 64 -0.20 -7.38 10.43
CA LEU A 64 -0.12 -6.14 9.69
C LEU A 64 -1.52 -5.71 9.24
N ARG A 65 -1.78 -4.43 9.29
CA ARG A 65 -2.96 -3.82 8.66
C ARG A 65 -2.62 -2.47 8.07
N LEU A 66 -3.35 -2.07 7.08
CA LEU A 66 -3.25 -0.74 6.51
C LEU A 66 -3.94 0.27 7.45
N PHE A 67 -3.32 1.44 7.68
CA PHE A 67 -4.06 2.53 8.30
C PHE A 67 -5.18 3.00 7.35
N PRO A 68 -6.41 3.26 7.83
CA PRO A 68 -7.52 3.67 6.98
C PRO A 68 -7.22 4.91 6.11
N ALA A 69 -6.42 5.84 6.63
CA ALA A 69 -5.98 7.02 5.89
C ALA A 69 -5.14 6.66 4.66
N SER A 70 -4.41 5.54 4.70
CA SER A 70 -3.52 5.11 3.62
C SER A 70 -4.27 4.62 2.37
N LEU A 71 -5.57 4.32 2.47
CA LEU A 71 -6.40 4.03 1.29
C LEU A 71 -6.51 5.23 0.33
N ARG A 72 -6.28 6.45 0.84
CA ARG A 72 -6.30 7.69 0.03
C ARG A 72 -4.97 8.02 -0.62
N LEU A 73 -3.90 7.32 -0.26
CA LEU A 73 -2.60 7.49 -0.90
C LEU A 73 -2.72 7.15 -2.38
N THR A 74 -2.15 7.99 -3.21
CA THR A 74 -2.01 7.71 -4.64
C THR A 74 -0.85 6.76 -4.89
N VAL A 75 -0.90 6.05 -6.01
CA VAL A 75 0.23 5.21 -6.45
C VAL A 75 1.50 6.05 -6.61
N GLY A 76 1.36 7.30 -7.09
CA GLY A 76 2.47 8.22 -7.25
C GLY A 76 3.14 8.60 -5.92
N GLU A 77 2.36 8.81 -4.85
CA GLU A 77 2.91 9.06 -3.51
C GLU A 77 3.70 7.86 -2.99
N VAL A 78 3.17 6.65 -3.16
CA VAL A 78 3.88 5.43 -2.77
C VAL A 78 5.18 5.27 -3.52
N VAL A 79 5.15 5.44 -4.85
CA VAL A 79 6.35 5.31 -5.71
C VAL A 79 7.41 6.33 -5.31
N ARG A 80 7.05 7.61 -5.09
CA ARG A 80 8.00 8.66 -4.66
C ARG A 80 8.64 8.38 -3.31
N ALA A 81 7.94 7.71 -2.39
CA ALA A 81 8.46 7.42 -1.06
C ALA A 81 9.32 6.16 -1.00
N THR A 82 9.25 5.30 -2.02
CA THR A 82 9.91 3.99 -2.05
C THR A 82 11.00 3.86 -3.11
N GLU A 83 11.03 4.72 -4.13
CA GLU A 83 12.15 4.79 -5.07
C GLU A 83 13.23 5.73 -4.56
N ALA A 84 14.48 5.37 -4.86
CA ALA A 84 15.63 6.17 -4.47
C ALA A 84 15.82 7.42 -5.34
N ASP A 85 15.56 7.30 -6.64
CA ASP A 85 15.60 8.40 -7.59
C ASP A 85 14.73 8.13 -8.83
N PHE A 86 14.56 9.19 -9.63
CA PHE A 86 13.81 9.16 -10.90
C PHE A 86 14.64 9.71 -12.06
N ALA A 87 15.95 9.57 -11.96
CA ALA A 87 16.87 9.99 -13.00
C ALA A 87 16.75 9.07 -14.22
N LEU A 88 16.05 9.52 -15.25
CA LEU A 88 15.95 8.79 -16.52
C LEU A 88 17.28 8.81 -17.29
N VAL A 89 18.08 9.84 -17.07
CA VAL A 89 19.39 10.09 -17.71
C VAL A 89 20.32 10.78 -16.71
N GLY A 90 21.63 10.66 -16.91
CA GLY A 90 22.63 11.18 -15.97
C GLY A 90 22.49 12.68 -15.64
N CYS A 91 21.99 13.51 -16.56
CA CYS A 91 21.77 14.93 -16.29
C CYS A 91 20.54 15.21 -15.39
N PHE A 92 19.81 14.20 -14.93
CA PHE A 92 18.73 14.31 -13.94
C PHE A 92 19.17 13.85 -12.54
N ALA A 93 20.37 13.28 -12.42
CA ALA A 93 20.87 12.81 -11.15
C ALA A 93 20.96 13.95 -10.13
N ALA A 94 20.54 13.69 -8.88
CA ALA A 94 20.48 14.69 -7.82
C ALA A 94 21.86 15.20 -7.38
N ASP A 95 22.93 14.39 -7.59
CA ASP A 95 24.31 14.71 -7.29
C ASP A 95 24.96 15.66 -8.29
N GLY A 96 24.20 16.10 -9.29
CA GLY A 96 24.68 17.04 -10.32
C GLY A 96 25.75 16.48 -11.22
N ASP A 97 26.01 15.17 -11.21
CA ASP A 97 26.96 14.49 -12.09
C ASP A 97 26.40 14.40 -13.52
N SER A 98 26.18 15.57 -14.12
CA SER A 98 25.84 15.69 -15.56
C SER A 98 26.98 15.22 -16.45
N ARG A 99 28.12 14.77 -15.86
CA ARG A 99 29.35 14.27 -16.51
C ARG A 99 29.71 15.06 -17.77
N GLY A 100 29.51 16.38 -17.73
CA GLY A 100 29.92 17.27 -18.80
C GLY A 100 29.24 16.98 -20.14
N CYS A 101 27.95 16.71 -20.17
CA CYS A 101 27.24 16.57 -21.43
C CYS A 101 27.36 17.86 -22.24
N VAL A 102 28.12 17.79 -23.32
CA VAL A 102 28.52 18.95 -24.17
C VAL A 102 27.30 19.71 -24.72
N ILE A 103 26.18 19.01 -24.94
CA ILE A 103 24.96 19.61 -25.51
C ILE A 103 23.99 20.12 -24.45
N GLU A 104 24.27 19.94 -23.16
CA GLU A 104 23.32 20.26 -22.07
C GLU A 104 22.71 21.66 -22.16
N PRO A 105 23.50 22.75 -22.46
CA PRO A 105 22.97 24.12 -22.53
C PRO A 105 21.88 24.33 -23.60
N GLN A 106 21.87 23.49 -24.64
CA GLN A 106 20.94 23.57 -25.77
C GLN A 106 20.09 22.31 -25.93
N CYS A 107 20.10 21.43 -24.94
CA CYS A 107 19.51 20.11 -25.05
C CYS A 107 17.97 20.13 -24.93
N ARG A 108 17.28 20.02 -26.06
CA ARG A 108 15.81 19.87 -26.10
C ARG A 108 15.34 18.52 -25.57
N LEU A 109 16.18 17.48 -25.69
CA LEU A 109 15.86 16.13 -25.20
C LEU A 109 15.65 16.12 -23.67
N LYS A 110 16.41 16.93 -22.92
CA LYS A 110 16.23 17.09 -21.47
C LYS A 110 14.80 17.50 -21.12
N GLY A 111 14.23 18.47 -21.83
CA GLY A 111 12.86 18.93 -21.64
C GLY A 111 11.82 17.86 -21.98
N VAL A 112 12.03 17.10 -23.07
CA VAL A 112 11.14 16.01 -23.48
C VAL A 112 11.11 14.90 -22.42
N LEU A 113 12.28 14.49 -21.90
CA LEU A 113 12.38 13.45 -20.87
C LEU A 113 11.81 13.93 -19.53
N ALA A 114 11.99 15.20 -19.19
CA ALA A 114 11.35 15.77 -18.00
C ALA A 114 9.83 15.72 -18.11
N ALA A 115 9.26 16.16 -19.23
CA ALA A 115 7.82 16.10 -19.48
C ALA A 115 7.28 14.66 -19.45
N ALA A 116 8.02 13.69 -20.00
CA ALA A 116 7.64 12.28 -19.95
C ALA A 116 7.61 11.73 -18.52
N ARG A 117 8.61 12.07 -17.68
CA ARG A 117 8.62 11.72 -16.25
C ARG A 117 7.44 12.35 -15.52
N ASP A 118 7.19 13.61 -15.77
CA ASP A 118 6.11 14.33 -15.09
C ASP A 118 4.72 13.78 -15.50
N ALA A 119 4.54 13.41 -16.77
CA ALA A 119 3.33 12.72 -17.24
C ALA A 119 3.18 11.33 -16.61
N PHE A 120 4.26 10.57 -16.40
CA PHE A 120 4.23 9.31 -15.68
C PHE A 120 3.71 9.49 -14.27
N PHE A 121 4.21 10.47 -13.52
CA PHE A 121 3.72 10.72 -12.16
C PHE A 121 2.30 11.27 -12.16
N ALA A 122 1.95 12.16 -13.09
CA ALA A 122 0.59 12.67 -13.20
C ALA A 122 -0.44 11.56 -13.39
N GLU A 123 -0.10 10.49 -14.12
CA GLU A 123 -0.98 9.34 -14.26
C GLU A 123 -1.08 8.53 -12.96
N LEU A 124 0.05 8.25 -12.30
CA LEU A 124 0.07 7.53 -11.03
C LEU A 124 -0.67 8.27 -9.91
N ASP A 125 -0.65 9.59 -9.93
CA ASP A 125 -1.32 10.45 -8.94
C ASP A 125 -2.86 10.46 -9.09
N ARG A 126 -3.39 9.96 -10.21
CA ARG A 126 -4.84 9.86 -10.46
C ARG A 126 -5.48 8.64 -9.80
N HIS A 127 -4.68 7.70 -9.34
CA HIS A 127 -5.17 6.42 -8.83
C HIS A 127 -4.79 6.22 -7.37
N THR A 128 -5.78 6.05 -6.51
CA THR A 128 -5.59 5.75 -5.09
C THR A 128 -5.52 4.24 -4.84
N LEU A 129 -4.90 3.86 -3.72
CA LEU A 129 -4.88 2.46 -3.28
C LEU A 129 -6.28 1.91 -3.06
N GLY A 130 -7.20 2.72 -2.52
CA GLY A 130 -8.58 2.33 -2.28
C GLY A 130 -9.33 2.00 -3.58
N GLU A 131 -9.14 2.80 -4.63
CA GLU A 131 -9.73 2.54 -5.96
C GLU A 131 -9.17 1.24 -6.57
N LEU A 132 -7.85 1.01 -6.46
CA LEU A 132 -7.22 -0.19 -6.98
C LEU A 132 -7.59 -1.46 -6.22
N ALA A 133 -7.95 -1.33 -4.94
CA ALA A 133 -8.44 -2.44 -4.13
C ALA A 133 -9.92 -2.80 -4.43
N ALA A 134 -10.63 -1.99 -5.18
CA ALA A 134 -12.05 -2.20 -5.54
C ALA A 134 -12.18 -2.63 -7.01
N PRO A 135 -13.05 -3.64 -7.32
CA PRO A 135 -13.80 -4.49 -6.40
C PRO A 135 -12.93 -5.58 -5.76
N ALA A 136 -13.00 -5.71 -4.46
CA ALA A 136 -12.14 -6.61 -3.70
C ALA A 136 -12.34 -8.10 -4.03
N SER A 137 -13.53 -8.51 -4.47
CA SER A 137 -13.91 -9.93 -4.64
C SER A 137 -12.97 -10.73 -5.56
N SER A 138 -12.57 -10.16 -6.69
CA SER A 138 -11.66 -10.83 -7.63
C SER A 138 -10.24 -10.95 -7.05
N LEU A 139 -9.75 -9.89 -6.40
CA LEU A 139 -8.42 -9.88 -5.78
C LEU A 139 -8.36 -10.80 -4.56
N VAL A 140 -9.40 -10.82 -3.73
CA VAL A 140 -9.54 -11.75 -2.59
C VAL A 140 -9.38 -13.20 -3.05
N SER A 141 -10.06 -13.58 -4.13
CA SER A 141 -9.98 -14.93 -4.68
C SER A 141 -8.58 -15.26 -5.21
N LEU A 142 -7.98 -14.36 -5.98
CA LEU A 142 -6.66 -14.57 -6.58
C LEU A 142 -5.54 -14.61 -5.54
N LEU A 143 -5.64 -13.80 -4.49
CA LEU A 143 -4.65 -13.71 -3.42
C LEU A 143 -4.87 -14.77 -2.34
N GLY A 144 -5.91 -15.60 -2.45
CA GLY A 144 -6.23 -16.63 -1.47
C GLY A 144 -6.58 -16.06 -0.09
N ILE A 145 -7.01 -14.79 -0.02
CA ILE A 145 -7.40 -14.13 1.22
C ILE A 145 -8.68 -14.81 1.71
N ARG A 146 -8.61 -15.37 2.91
CA ARG A 146 -9.80 -15.95 3.54
C ARG A 146 -10.66 -14.81 4.09
N PRO A 147 -11.94 -14.70 3.69
CA PRO A 147 -12.81 -13.71 4.29
C PRO A 147 -12.91 -13.96 5.79
N ILE A 148 -12.58 -12.96 6.60
CA ILE A 148 -12.79 -13.03 8.03
C ILE A 148 -14.30 -13.07 8.21
N ALA A 149 -14.82 -14.19 8.77
CA ALA A 149 -16.22 -14.26 9.15
C ALA A 149 -16.45 -13.17 10.21
N VAL A 150 -17.13 -12.09 9.81
CA VAL A 150 -17.60 -11.09 10.77
C VAL A 150 -18.63 -11.80 11.63
N VAL A 151 -18.22 -12.22 12.82
CA VAL A 151 -19.16 -12.64 13.87
C VAL A 151 -19.97 -11.40 14.19
N ARG A 152 -21.12 -11.24 13.53
CA ARG A 152 -22.13 -10.27 13.97
C ARG A 152 -22.48 -10.68 15.38
N ALA A 153 -22.08 -9.86 16.37
CA ALA A 153 -22.65 -9.96 17.70
C ALA A 153 -24.17 -9.80 17.55
N GLU A 154 -24.91 -10.86 17.83
CA GLU A 154 -26.37 -10.76 17.93
C GLU A 154 -26.69 -9.70 18.99
N PRO A 155 -27.60 -8.76 18.70
CA PRO A 155 -28.05 -7.81 19.72
C PRO A 155 -28.64 -8.63 20.87
N ALA A 156 -28.07 -8.45 22.06
CA ALA A 156 -28.59 -9.06 23.27
C ALA A 156 -30.09 -8.79 23.34
N ALA A 157 -30.89 -9.87 23.38
CA ALA A 157 -32.33 -9.78 23.50
C ALA A 157 -32.64 -8.94 24.75
N ALA A 158 -33.36 -7.83 24.55
CA ALA A 158 -33.84 -6.99 25.60
C ALA A 158 -34.81 -7.84 26.45
N GLY A 159 -34.36 -8.21 27.64
CA GLY A 159 -35.17 -8.88 28.63
C GLY A 159 -36.37 -8.01 28.97
N SER A 160 -37.55 -8.50 28.64
CA SER A 160 -38.84 -7.94 29.05
C SER A 160 -38.93 -8.01 30.57
N ALA A 161 -38.63 -6.91 31.24
CA ALA A 161 -38.95 -6.75 32.66
C ALA A 161 -40.48 -6.57 32.81
N GLU A 162 -41.10 -7.58 33.35
CA GLU A 162 -42.52 -7.57 33.75
C GLU A 162 -42.68 -6.67 35.00
N PRO A 163 -43.67 -5.73 35.05
CA PRO A 163 -43.84 -4.87 36.21
C PRO A 163 -44.49 -5.63 37.34
N PRO A 164 -44.13 -5.34 38.61
CA PRO A 164 -44.71 -6.04 39.76
C PRO A 164 -46.17 -5.67 39.94
N SER A 165 -47.04 -6.72 40.04
CA SER A 165 -48.43 -6.67 40.39
C SER A 165 -48.60 -6.06 41.79
N LYS A 166 -49.43 -5.00 41.90
CA LYS A 166 -49.95 -4.47 43.15
C LYS A 166 -51.01 -5.45 43.65
N ALA A 167 -50.79 -6.01 44.85
CA ALA A 167 -51.81 -6.65 45.63
C ALA A 167 -52.26 -5.67 46.73
N ASP A 168 -53.62 -5.62 46.91
CA ASP A 168 -54.32 -4.93 47.97
C ASP A 168 -53.97 -5.41 49.38
#